data_a85660e0edd4800b2f37a97c4bde8f9b
#
_entry.id   a85660e0edd4800b2f37a97c4bde8f9b
#
_cell.length_a   1.000
_cell.length_b   1.000
_cell.length_c   1.000
_cell.angle_alpha   90.00
_cell.angle_beta   90.00
_cell.angle_gamma   90.00
#
_symmetry.space_group_name_H-M   'P 1'
#
loop_
_entity.id
_entity.type
_entity.pdbx_description
1 polymer ?
#
loop_
_entity_poly.entity_id
_entity_poly.type
_entity_poly.pdbx_seq_one_letter_code
_entity_poly.pdbx_strand_id
1 'polypeptide(L)'
;MSEVRIGIIGIGGIGTLHYTYLLNNEVENARLTAVCDIDEPKLVKFGEKHGDKIKRFVNYKDLLSSGEVDAVIIATPHYMHPVIATDAFEAGLNVLVEKPAGVYAKKVLEMNEAARKSKKVFSIMYCMRTDPFYIKLRDMLSTNEIGNIKRINWIATDWYRPQSYHNSCDWRSSWKGEGGGVIINQCPHNLDLWQWLFGMPSEIRAFADFGKYYDIEVEDDVTVYMRYPNGVTGVFIASTGESPGTSRLEVTGTMGKLLYENGEIKYIRNRVDEREFNKTFTSSVAAGPENWESVLKADGTPMQHKKITQNFVNAILYGEDLIAPGLEGINEMMISNAIHMSAWSGETVKLPIDNEKFYKMLCNKIEHSRKV
;
A
#
# COMPACT_ATOMS: atom_id res chain seq x y z
N MET A 1 20.37 4.68 -22.92
CA MET A 1 20.80 4.90 -21.52
C MET A 1 21.22 3.55 -21.00
N SER A 2 22.39 3.41 -20.41
CA SER A 2 22.90 2.13 -19.87
C SER A 2 22.73 2.03 -18.34
N GLU A 3 22.47 3.14 -17.67
CA GLU A 3 22.32 3.24 -16.23
C GLU A 3 21.35 4.39 -15.91
N VAL A 4 20.47 4.22 -14.90
CA VAL A 4 19.54 5.25 -14.44
C VAL A 4 20.13 5.99 -13.25
N ARG A 5 20.25 7.33 -13.36
CA ARG A 5 20.69 8.20 -12.28
C ARG A 5 19.48 8.50 -11.38
N ILE A 6 19.55 8.07 -10.12
CA ILE A 6 18.45 8.16 -9.17
C ILE A 6 18.74 9.24 -8.11
N GLY A 7 17.75 10.12 -7.91
CA GLY A 7 17.66 11.02 -6.76
C GLY A 7 16.71 10.49 -5.70
N ILE A 8 17.02 10.65 -4.42
CA ILE A 8 16.12 10.32 -3.32
C ILE A 8 15.67 11.60 -2.63
N ILE A 9 14.36 11.80 -2.52
CA ILE A 9 13.74 12.94 -1.85
C ILE A 9 13.12 12.46 -0.54
N GLY A 10 13.70 12.90 0.59
CA GLY A 10 13.44 12.43 1.94
C GLY A 10 14.41 11.31 2.34
N ILE A 11 15.41 11.62 3.20
CA ILE A 11 16.38 10.64 3.73
C ILE A 11 16.12 10.29 5.19
N GLY A 12 14.82 10.17 5.54
CA GLY A 12 14.35 9.59 6.80
C GLY A 12 14.57 8.08 6.86
N GLY A 13 13.80 7.37 7.71
CA GLY A 13 13.97 5.92 7.90
C GLY A 13 13.88 5.12 6.60
N ILE A 14 12.79 5.31 5.82
CA ILE A 14 12.60 4.56 4.57
C ILE A 14 13.53 5.05 3.45
N GLY A 15 13.79 6.36 3.35
CA GLY A 15 14.77 6.90 2.40
C GLY A 15 16.18 6.37 2.66
N THR A 16 16.54 6.14 3.94
CA THR A 16 17.80 5.48 4.32
C THR A 16 17.87 4.05 3.78
N LEU A 17 16.79 3.29 3.83
CA LEU A 17 16.75 1.96 3.22
C LEU A 17 17.01 2.05 1.71
N HIS A 18 16.35 2.99 1.01
CA HIS A 18 16.50 3.17 -0.43
C HIS A 18 17.92 3.54 -0.84
N TYR A 19 18.53 4.55 -0.21
CA TYR A 19 19.90 4.91 -0.58
C TYR A 19 20.92 3.83 -0.22
N THR A 20 20.67 3.04 0.84
CA THR A 20 21.61 2.00 1.28
C THR A 20 21.77 0.91 0.24
N TYR A 21 20.67 0.35 -0.29
CA TYR A 21 20.79 -0.69 -1.31
C TYR A 21 21.31 -0.15 -2.66
N LEU A 22 21.04 1.13 -2.99
CA LEU A 22 21.62 1.76 -4.18
C LEU A 22 23.11 1.97 -4.04
N LEU A 23 23.59 2.42 -2.87
CA LEU A 23 25.01 2.56 -2.57
C LEU A 23 25.76 1.22 -2.57
N ASN A 24 25.08 0.16 -2.15
CA ASN A 24 25.62 -1.20 -2.15
C ASN A 24 25.59 -1.86 -3.54
N ASN A 25 25.12 -1.16 -4.60
CA ASN A 25 24.89 -1.72 -5.94
C ASN A 25 24.00 -2.96 -5.96
N GLU A 26 22.98 -2.99 -5.07
CA GLU A 26 22.01 -4.10 -4.98
C GLU A 26 20.85 -3.97 -5.97
N VAL A 27 20.86 -2.92 -6.80
CA VAL A 27 19.95 -2.68 -7.94
C VAL A 27 20.81 -2.47 -9.18
N GLU A 28 20.66 -3.35 -10.15
CA GLU A 28 21.44 -3.31 -11.37
C GLU A 28 21.08 -2.12 -12.26
N ASN A 29 22.06 -1.56 -12.94
CA ASN A 29 21.92 -0.42 -13.86
C ASN A 29 21.25 0.81 -13.22
N ALA A 30 21.45 1.00 -11.91
CA ALA A 30 20.99 2.14 -11.14
C ALA A 30 22.12 2.74 -10.29
N ARG A 31 22.18 4.05 -10.23
CA ARG A 31 23.17 4.75 -9.41
C ARG A 31 22.54 5.91 -8.64
N LEU A 32 22.80 5.98 -7.35
CA LEU A 32 22.45 7.14 -6.53
C LEU A 32 23.34 8.32 -6.92
N THR A 33 22.75 9.41 -7.40
CA THR A 33 23.49 10.61 -7.81
C THR A 33 23.14 11.84 -6.97
N ALA A 34 21.97 11.85 -6.36
CA ALA A 34 21.52 12.97 -5.54
C ALA A 34 20.63 12.52 -4.37
N VAL A 35 20.67 13.28 -3.28
CA VAL A 35 19.75 13.17 -2.15
C VAL A 35 19.19 14.54 -1.79
N CYS A 36 17.97 14.57 -1.28
CA CYS A 36 17.31 15.79 -0.81
C CYS A 36 16.63 15.54 0.54
N ASP A 37 16.79 16.45 1.47
CA ASP A 37 16.01 16.53 2.72
C ASP A 37 15.95 17.98 3.19
N ILE A 38 14.83 18.40 3.77
CA ILE A 38 14.70 19.73 4.36
C ILE A 38 15.53 19.91 5.65
N ASP A 39 15.98 18.81 6.24
CA ASP A 39 16.82 18.76 7.43
C ASP A 39 18.30 18.81 7.02
N GLU A 40 18.87 20.02 6.97
CA GLU A 40 20.27 20.23 6.61
C GLU A 40 21.27 19.41 7.46
N PRO A 41 21.12 19.29 8.79
CA PRO A 41 21.94 18.40 9.61
C PRO A 41 21.99 16.96 9.11
N LYS A 42 20.89 16.40 8.58
CA LYS A 42 20.91 15.05 7.97
C LYS A 42 21.75 15.01 6.70
N LEU A 43 21.67 16.05 5.87
CA LEU A 43 22.50 16.16 4.65
C LEU A 43 23.98 16.29 4.95
N VAL A 44 24.34 17.03 6.00
CA VAL A 44 25.74 17.13 6.48
C VAL A 44 26.25 15.75 6.90
N LYS A 45 25.53 15.06 7.79
CA LYS A 45 25.89 13.69 8.24
C LYS A 45 25.97 12.70 7.08
N PHE A 46 25.07 12.83 6.09
CA PHE A 46 25.13 12.02 4.88
C PHE A 46 26.44 12.25 4.12
N GLY A 47 26.85 13.53 3.93
CA GLY A 47 28.08 13.88 3.26
C GLY A 47 29.34 13.41 4.01
N GLU A 48 29.38 13.57 5.33
CA GLU A 48 30.48 13.05 6.19
C GLU A 48 30.63 11.54 6.03
N LYS A 49 29.55 10.81 5.91
CA LYS A 49 29.55 9.34 5.80
C LYS A 49 29.86 8.83 4.40
N HIS A 50 29.33 9.50 3.35
CA HIS A 50 29.33 8.99 1.98
C HIS A 50 30.14 9.83 0.99
N GLY A 51 30.72 10.96 1.43
CA GLY A 51 31.53 11.87 0.63
C GLY A 51 30.73 12.78 -0.30
N ASP A 52 31.42 13.50 -1.19
CA ASP A 52 30.85 14.59 -1.99
C ASP A 52 30.45 14.17 -3.43
N LYS A 53 30.58 12.90 -3.78
CA LYS A 53 30.21 12.39 -5.11
C LYS A 53 28.72 12.43 -5.35
N ILE A 54 27.91 12.36 -4.28
CA ILE A 54 26.45 12.41 -4.34
C ILE A 54 26.04 13.83 -4.00
N LYS A 55 25.29 14.46 -4.91
CA LYS A 55 24.81 15.84 -4.72
C LYS A 55 23.76 15.90 -3.60
N ARG A 56 23.78 16.96 -2.84
CA ARG A 56 22.87 17.18 -1.69
C ARG A 56 22.06 18.46 -1.90
N PHE A 57 20.76 18.36 -1.74
CA PHE A 57 19.82 19.46 -1.95
C PHE A 57 18.92 19.62 -0.73
N VAL A 58 18.71 20.85 -0.28
CA VAL A 58 17.74 21.16 0.78
C VAL A 58 16.33 21.27 0.19
N ASN A 59 16.23 21.85 -1.02
CA ASN A 59 14.96 22.03 -1.74
C ASN A 59 14.86 20.98 -2.86
N TYR A 60 13.77 20.22 -2.87
CA TYR A 60 13.54 19.21 -3.90
C TYR A 60 13.42 19.80 -5.32
N LYS A 61 12.92 21.04 -5.47
CA LYS A 61 12.83 21.70 -6.79
C LYS A 61 14.18 21.93 -7.42
N ASP A 62 15.19 22.24 -6.60
CA ASP A 62 16.57 22.40 -7.06
C ASP A 62 17.13 21.04 -7.52
N LEU A 63 16.80 19.95 -6.84
CA LEU A 63 17.15 18.60 -7.27
C LEU A 63 16.48 18.26 -8.61
N LEU A 64 15.17 18.53 -8.74
CA LEU A 64 14.42 18.21 -9.97
C LEU A 64 14.96 18.95 -11.21
N SER A 65 15.45 20.19 -11.04
CA SER A 65 15.99 21.04 -12.11
C SER A 65 17.50 20.90 -12.31
N SER A 66 18.21 20.13 -11.48
CA SER A 66 19.67 20.07 -11.46
C SER A 66 20.33 19.39 -12.68
N GLY A 67 19.58 18.56 -13.41
CA GLY A 67 20.15 17.69 -14.45
C GLY A 67 20.96 16.50 -13.92
N GLU A 68 21.03 16.31 -12.62
CA GLU A 68 21.79 15.22 -11.98
C GLU A 68 21.05 13.88 -11.96
N VAL A 69 19.75 13.85 -12.24
CA VAL A 69 18.89 12.67 -12.09
C VAL A 69 18.05 12.39 -13.35
N ASP A 70 17.77 11.13 -13.60
CA ASP A 70 16.84 10.63 -14.64
C ASP A 70 15.51 10.16 -14.00
N ALA A 71 15.56 9.84 -12.71
CA ALA A 71 14.44 9.35 -11.93
C ALA A 71 14.57 9.78 -10.47
N VAL A 72 13.44 9.87 -9.77
CA VAL A 72 13.39 10.15 -8.33
C VAL A 72 12.61 9.09 -7.57
N ILE A 73 13.09 8.77 -6.36
CA ILE A 73 12.35 8.03 -5.34
C ILE A 73 11.87 9.04 -4.30
N ILE A 74 10.56 9.14 -4.10
CA ILE A 74 9.95 10.09 -3.17
C ILE A 74 9.59 9.34 -1.88
N ALA A 75 10.25 9.71 -0.77
CA ALA A 75 10.16 9.06 0.53
C ALA A 75 9.92 10.08 1.67
N THR A 76 9.10 11.08 1.38
CA THR A 76 8.70 12.19 2.26
C THR A 76 7.44 11.84 3.08
N PRO A 77 6.95 12.70 3.98
CA PRO A 77 5.61 12.55 4.55
C PRO A 77 4.50 12.53 3.49
N HIS A 78 3.42 11.83 3.78
CA HIS A 78 2.39 11.39 2.84
C HIS A 78 1.74 12.50 2.00
N TYR A 79 1.47 13.69 2.61
CA TYR A 79 0.89 14.83 1.90
C TYR A 79 1.77 15.33 0.75
N MET A 80 3.09 15.17 0.89
CA MET A 80 4.05 15.65 -0.10
C MET A 80 4.24 14.70 -1.29
N HIS A 81 3.84 13.44 -1.18
CA HIS A 81 3.98 12.46 -2.25
C HIS A 81 3.38 12.93 -3.57
N PRO A 82 2.07 13.28 -3.66
CA PRO A 82 1.50 13.72 -4.93
C PRO A 82 2.01 15.09 -5.40
N VAL A 83 2.40 15.97 -4.47
CA VAL A 83 2.94 17.30 -4.81
C VAL A 83 4.28 17.16 -5.52
N ILE A 84 5.23 16.47 -4.87
CA ILE A 84 6.58 16.29 -5.41
C ILE A 84 6.55 15.44 -6.69
N ALA A 85 5.71 14.39 -6.74
CA ALA A 85 5.58 13.57 -7.93
C ALA A 85 5.05 14.36 -9.14
N THR A 86 4.07 15.26 -8.92
CA THR A 86 3.55 16.14 -9.97
C THR A 86 4.66 17.06 -10.51
N ASP A 87 5.38 17.75 -9.62
CA ASP A 87 6.51 18.61 -10.01
C ASP A 87 7.62 17.81 -10.74
N ALA A 88 7.87 16.57 -10.31
CA ALA A 88 8.86 15.68 -10.97
C ALA A 88 8.43 15.28 -12.39
N PHE A 89 7.13 14.98 -12.61
CA PHE A 89 6.60 14.72 -13.95
C PHE A 89 6.70 15.94 -14.86
N GLU A 90 6.41 17.13 -14.33
CA GLU A 90 6.55 18.40 -15.07
C GLU A 90 8.02 18.69 -15.41
N ALA A 91 8.96 18.29 -14.55
CA ALA A 91 10.40 18.33 -14.84
C ALA A 91 10.87 17.23 -15.80
N GLY A 92 9.98 16.34 -16.26
CA GLY A 92 10.30 15.27 -17.21
C GLY A 92 11.03 14.09 -16.62
N LEU A 93 10.91 13.83 -15.33
CA LEU A 93 11.57 12.73 -14.62
C LEU A 93 10.65 11.51 -14.46
N ASN A 94 11.26 10.32 -14.36
CA ASN A 94 10.58 9.11 -13.96
C ASN A 94 10.40 9.09 -12.42
N VAL A 95 9.31 8.53 -11.93
CA VAL A 95 8.95 8.63 -10.50
C VAL A 95 8.63 7.26 -9.90
N LEU A 96 9.27 6.97 -8.79
CA LEU A 96 8.88 5.93 -7.85
C LEU A 96 8.47 6.62 -6.54
N VAL A 97 7.19 6.48 -6.15
CA VAL A 97 6.69 7.10 -4.92
C VAL A 97 6.51 6.04 -3.83
N GLU A 98 6.87 6.37 -2.60
CA GLU A 98 6.54 5.56 -1.44
C GLU A 98 5.02 5.49 -1.19
N LYS A 99 4.60 4.42 -0.55
CA LYS A 99 3.22 4.27 -0.10
C LYS A 99 2.96 5.15 1.15
N PRO A 100 1.72 5.59 1.36
CA PRO A 100 0.59 5.59 0.43
C PRO A 100 0.81 6.56 -0.73
N ALA A 101 0.00 6.46 -1.79
CA ALA A 101 0.10 7.37 -2.93
C ALA A 101 -0.11 8.85 -2.55
N GLY A 102 -0.75 9.10 -1.43
CA GLY A 102 -1.04 10.42 -0.84
C GLY A 102 -1.90 10.25 0.40
N VAL A 103 -2.69 11.26 0.75
CA VAL A 103 -3.65 11.21 1.88
C VAL A 103 -5.10 11.21 1.39
N TYR A 104 -5.38 11.85 0.27
CA TYR A 104 -6.73 11.94 -0.28
C TYR A 104 -6.76 11.82 -1.80
N ALA A 105 -7.79 11.14 -2.27
CA ALA A 105 -7.92 10.71 -3.65
C ALA A 105 -7.84 11.85 -4.67
N LYS A 106 -8.37 13.04 -4.36
CA LYS A 106 -8.31 14.19 -5.28
C LYS A 106 -6.88 14.52 -5.71
N LYS A 107 -5.93 14.60 -4.76
CA LYS A 107 -4.51 14.89 -5.08
C LYS A 107 -3.82 13.73 -5.81
N VAL A 108 -4.18 12.50 -5.50
CA VAL A 108 -3.67 11.33 -6.21
C VAL A 108 -4.17 11.32 -7.66
N LEU A 109 -5.41 11.74 -7.92
CA LEU A 109 -5.93 11.88 -9.29
C LEU A 109 -5.20 12.97 -10.07
N GLU A 110 -4.88 14.12 -9.46
CA GLU A 110 -4.07 15.18 -10.07
C GLU A 110 -2.67 14.68 -10.44
N MET A 111 -2.00 13.94 -9.52
CA MET A 111 -0.71 13.28 -9.77
C MET A 111 -0.80 12.28 -10.93
N ASN A 112 -1.84 11.45 -10.96
CA ASN A 112 -2.05 10.47 -12.03
C ASN A 112 -2.23 11.15 -13.40
N GLU A 113 -2.90 12.31 -13.43
CA GLU A 113 -3.06 13.10 -14.66
C GLU A 113 -1.72 13.68 -15.14
N ALA A 114 -0.90 14.21 -14.23
CA ALA A 114 0.46 14.67 -14.54
C ALA A 114 1.34 13.53 -15.06
N ALA A 115 1.27 12.36 -14.44
CA ALA A 115 1.97 11.15 -14.90
C ALA A 115 1.59 10.76 -16.33
N ARG A 116 0.28 10.71 -16.65
CA ARG A 116 -0.19 10.41 -18.03
C ARG A 116 0.30 11.42 -19.06
N LYS A 117 0.30 12.71 -18.71
CA LYS A 117 0.78 13.77 -19.60
C LYS A 117 2.28 13.69 -19.85
N SER A 118 3.06 13.39 -18.83
CA SER A 118 4.53 13.31 -18.91
C SER A 118 5.02 12.14 -19.75
N LYS A 119 4.24 11.06 -19.86
CA LYS A 119 4.61 9.76 -20.47
C LYS A 119 5.87 9.13 -19.84
N LYS A 120 6.18 9.50 -18.59
CA LYS A 120 7.29 8.94 -17.85
C LYS A 120 6.86 7.69 -17.10
N VAL A 121 7.83 6.84 -16.75
CA VAL A 121 7.57 5.65 -15.94
C VAL A 121 7.15 6.10 -14.54
N PHE A 122 6.02 5.58 -14.09
CA PHE A 122 5.46 5.86 -12.78
C PHE A 122 5.17 4.58 -12.02
N SER A 123 5.89 4.34 -10.93
CA SER A 123 5.72 3.21 -10.03
C SER A 123 5.40 3.67 -8.61
N ILE A 124 4.76 2.79 -7.82
CA ILE A 124 4.50 2.99 -6.39
C ILE A 124 5.09 1.83 -5.60
N MET A 125 5.53 2.09 -4.35
CA MET A 125 6.25 1.12 -3.52
C MET A 125 5.28 0.13 -2.84
N TYR A 126 4.49 -0.58 -3.61
CA TYR A 126 3.69 -1.71 -3.11
C TYR A 126 4.53 -3.00 -3.10
N CYS A 127 5.54 -3.00 -2.26
CA CYS A 127 6.56 -4.05 -2.19
C CYS A 127 5.98 -5.44 -1.82
N MET A 128 4.83 -5.50 -1.14
CA MET A 128 4.17 -6.78 -0.81
C MET A 128 3.66 -7.53 -2.05
N ARG A 129 3.48 -6.86 -3.21
CA ARG A 129 3.18 -7.54 -4.49
C ARG A 129 4.32 -8.43 -4.99
N THR A 130 5.51 -8.33 -4.39
CA THR A 130 6.66 -9.19 -4.70
C THR A 130 6.76 -10.40 -3.79
N ASP A 131 5.90 -10.50 -2.78
CA ASP A 131 5.88 -11.63 -1.86
C ASP A 131 5.37 -12.89 -2.58
N PRO A 132 6.13 -14.00 -2.55
CA PRO A 132 5.76 -15.24 -3.24
C PRO A 132 4.39 -15.80 -2.83
N PHE A 133 3.98 -15.62 -1.57
CA PHE A 133 2.68 -16.11 -1.11
C PHE A 133 1.52 -15.33 -1.72
N TYR A 134 1.61 -13.99 -1.81
CA TYR A 134 0.56 -13.19 -2.45
C TYR A 134 0.54 -13.39 -3.97
N ILE A 135 1.70 -13.61 -4.61
CA ILE A 135 1.78 -14.00 -6.02
C ILE A 135 1.06 -15.35 -6.22
N LYS A 136 1.32 -16.33 -5.35
CA LYS A 136 0.68 -17.64 -5.42
C LYS A 136 -0.82 -17.56 -5.19
N LEU A 137 -1.27 -16.77 -4.20
CA LEU A 137 -2.70 -16.54 -3.96
C LEU A 137 -3.38 -15.92 -5.19
N ARG A 138 -2.75 -14.92 -5.80
CA ARG A 138 -3.27 -14.29 -7.01
C ARG A 138 -3.40 -15.26 -8.17
N ASP A 139 -2.39 -16.10 -8.37
CA ASP A 139 -2.41 -17.15 -9.39
C ASP A 139 -3.59 -18.10 -9.17
N MET A 140 -3.75 -18.63 -7.96
CA MET A 140 -4.84 -19.57 -7.62
C MET A 140 -6.23 -18.94 -7.75
N LEU A 141 -6.37 -17.65 -7.43
CA LEU A 141 -7.63 -16.93 -7.61
C LEU A 141 -7.92 -16.68 -9.10
N SER A 142 -6.90 -16.32 -9.88
CA SER A 142 -7.03 -16.07 -11.32
C SER A 142 -7.36 -17.33 -12.13
N THR A 143 -6.87 -18.50 -11.68
CA THR A 143 -7.15 -19.81 -12.27
C THR A 143 -8.43 -20.46 -11.72
N ASN A 144 -9.18 -19.72 -10.89
CA ASN A 144 -10.48 -20.14 -10.35
C ASN A 144 -10.42 -21.43 -9.49
N GLU A 145 -9.31 -21.68 -8.78
CA GLU A 145 -9.09 -22.89 -8.00
C GLU A 145 -10.14 -23.11 -6.90
N ILE A 146 -10.67 -22.06 -6.30
CA ILE A 146 -11.73 -22.13 -5.28
C ILE A 146 -13.13 -21.86 -5.82
N GLY A 147 -13.31 -21.76 -7.15
CA GLY A 147 -14.57 -21.38 -7.77
C GLY A 147 -14.93 -19.91 -7.53
N ASN A 148 -16.25 -19.61 -7.58
CA ASN A 148 -16.67 -18.22 -7.35
C ASN A 148 -16.48 -17.83 -5.89
N ILE A 149 -15.76 -16.72 -5.66
CA ILE A 149 -15.54 -16.17 -4.33
C ILE A 149 -16.90 -15.80 -3.71
N LYS A 150 -17.07 -16.09 -2.42
CA LYS A 150 -18.24 -15.78 -1.60
C LYS A 150 -17.92 -14.79 -0.49
N ARG A 151 -16.79 -15.01 0.18
CA ARG A 151 -16.38 -14.23 1.35
C ARG A 151 -14.88 -14.10 1.45
N ILE A 152 -14.44 -12.92 1.91
CA ILE A 152 -13.07 -12.58 2.19
C ILE A 152 -13.01 -12.12 3.65
N ASN A 153 -12.14 -12.72 4.48
CA ASN A 153 -11.88 -12.29 5.84
C ASN A 153 -10.39 -12.03 5.98
N TRP A 154 -10.00 -10.82 6.33
CA TRP A 154 -8.60 -10.47 6.56
C TRP A 154 -8.45 -9.79 7.92
N ILE A 155 -7.70 -10.41 8.81
CA ILE A 155 -7.27 -9.84 10.08
C ILE A 155 -5.80 -9.48 9.93
N ALA A 156 -5.45 -8.20 10.14
CA ALA A 156 -4.13 -7.61 10.02
C ALA A 156 -3.84 -6.75 11.27
N THR A 157 -3.72 -7.40 12.42
CA THR A 157 -3.47 -6.73 13.71
C THR A 157 -2.03 -6.94 14.20
N ASP A 158 -1.16 -7.54 13.38
CA ASP A 158 0.27 -7.74 13.63
C ASP A 158 1.13 -6.46 13.46
N TRP A 159 0.49 -5.31 13.32
CA TRP A 159 1.11 -3.99 13.18
C TRP A 159 1.34 -3.27 14.52
N TYR A 160 1.58 -3.99 15.62
CA TYR A 160 1.80 -3.36 16.93
C TYR A 160 2.78 -2.18 16.87
N ARG A 161 2.38 -1.05 17.46
CA ARG A 161 3.21 0.18 17.51
C ARG A 161 3.14 0.76 18.93
N PRO A 162 4.24 0.80 19.68
CA PRO A 162 4.25 1.40 21.02
C PRO A 162 4.07 2.92 20.96
N GLN A 163 3.69 3.55 22.06
CA GLN A 163 3.53 5.00 22.17
C GLN A 163 4.80 5.77 21.72
N SER A 164 5.99 5.22 21.96
CA SER A 164 7.27 5.80 21.51
C SER A 164 7.39 5.91 19.99
N TYR A 165 6.78 4.97 19.23
CA TYR A 165 6.68 5.06 17.79
C TYR A 165 5.81 6.25 17.37
N HIS A 166 4.64 6.42 18.00
CA HIS A 166 3.73 7.53 17.71
C HIS A 166 4.33 8.90 18.07
N ASN A 167 5.27 8.93 19.01
CA ASN A 167 6.00 10.14 19.45
C ASN A 167 7.31 10.36 18.70
N SER A 168 7.68 9.51 17.75
CA SER A 168 8.99 9.55 17.08
C SER A 168 9.20 10.73 16.13
N CYS A 169 8.11 11.35 15.67
CA CYS A 169 8.12 12.51 14.76
C CYS A 169 6.88 13.37 15.01
N ASP A 170 7.01 14.68 14.81
CA ASP A 170 5.93 15.64 15.04
C ASP A 170 4.73 15.43 14.08
N TRP A 171 4.99 15.02 12.85
CA TRP A 171 3.96 14.78 11.85
C TRP A 171 3.19 13.48 12.06
N ARG A 172 3.74 12.52 12.84
CA ARG A 172 3.15 11.18 12.99
C ARG A 172 1.90 11.19 13.85
N SER A 173 0.96 10.29 13.51
CA SER A 173 -0.26 10.03 14.28
C SER A 173 -1.14 11.26 14.47
N SER A 174 -1.20 12.10 13.43
CA SER A 174 -2.02 13.30 13.40
C SER A 174 -2.70 13.49 12.04
N TRP A 175 -3.87 14.10 12.04
CA TRP A 175 -4.60 14.40 10.79
C TRP A 175 -3.83 15.38 9.92
N LYS A 176 -3.20 16.38 10.52
CA LYS A 176 -2.46 17.43 9.81
C LYS A 176 -1.13 16.92 9.23
N GLY A 177 -0.44 16.04 9.93
CA GLY A 177 0.90 15.58 9.53
C GLY A 177 0.89 14.28 8.73
N GLU A 178 0.18 13.26 9.21
CA GLU A 178 0.15 11.91 8.60
C GLU A 178 -1.09 11.68 7.75
N GLY A 179 -2.23 12.28 8.14
CA GLY A 179 -3.50 12.17 7.43
C GLY A 179 -4.36 10.98 7.83
N GLY A 180 -3.99 10.28 8.89
CA GLY A 180 -4.65 9.13 9.47
C GLY A 180 -3.68 8.27 10.28
N GLY A 181 -4.15 7.12 10.74
CA GLY A 181 -3.41 6.18 11.58
C GLY A 181 -3.12 4.86 10.89
N VAL A 182 -3.65 3.75 11.45
CA VAL A 182 -3.36 2.39 10.97
C VAL A 182 -3.72 2.21 9.49
N ILE A 183 -4.80 2.80 9.02
CA ILE A 183 -5.30 2.64 7.65
C ILE A 183 -4.38 3.33 6.64
N ILE A 184 -3.87 4.53 6.93
CA ILE A 184 -3.07 5.31 5.98
C ILE A 184 -1.57 5.00 6.06
N ASN A 185 -1.08 4.48 7.18
CA ASN A 185 0.35 4.23 7.38
C ASN A 185 0.71 2.74 7.32
N GLN A 186 0.07 1.88 8.13
CA GLN A 186 0.41 0.46 8.18
C GLN A 186 -0.30 -0.34 7.08
N CYS A 187 -1.58 -0.11 6.87
CA CYS A 187 -2.43 -0.91 6.00
C CYS A 187 -2.47 -0.54 4.49
N PRO A 188 -1.75 0.45 3.95
CA PRO A 188 -1.74 0.65 2.50
C PRO A 188 -1.33 -0.59 1.72
N HIS A 189 -0.39 -1.39 2.25
CA HIS A 189 -0.02 -2.66 1.64
C HIS A 189 -1.16 -3.69 1.63
N ASN A 190 -1.90 -3.79 2.75
CA ASN A 190 -3.03 -4.72 2.84
C ASN A 190 -4.19 -4.27 1.94
N LEU A 191 -4.49 -2.97 1.88
CA LEU A 191 -5.55 -2.42 1.04
C LEU A 191 -5.18 -2.47 -0.46
N ASP A 192 -3.90 -2.29 -0.78
CA ASP A 192 -3.40 -2.51 -2.13
C ASP A 192 -3.55 -3.98 -2.54
N LEU A 193 -3.06 -4.92 -1.73
CA LEU A 193 -3.24 -6.35 -1.97
C LEU A 193 -4.72 -6.74 -2.01
N TRP A 194 -5.58 -6.11 -1.21
CA TRP A 194 -7.01 -6.35 -1.25
C TRP A 194 -7.58 -6.08 -2.64
N GLN A 195 -7.35 -4.89 -3.20
CA GLN A 195 -7.84 -4.56 -4.54
C GLN A 195 -7.13 -5.34 -5.66
N TRP A 196 -5.86 -5.68 -5.45
CA TRP A 196 -5.05 -6.42 -6.42
C TRP A 196 -5.45 -7.89 -6.54
N LEU A 197 -5.95 -8.50 -5.45
CA LEU A 197 -6.43 -9.88 -5.40
C LEU A 197 -7.92 -10.00 -5.73
N PHE A 198 -8.75 -9.05 -5.29
CA PHE A 198 -10.21 -9.18 -5.29
C PHE A 198 -10.93 -8.10 -6.07
N GLY A 199 -10.23 -7.08 -6.57
CA GLY A 199 -10.83 -5.90 -7.20
C GLY A 199 -11.43 -4.92 -6.19
N MET A 200 -12.07 -3.88 -6.72
CA MET A 200 -12.65 -2.81 -5.90
C MET A 200 -14.03 -3.20 -5.36
N PRO A 201 -14.30 -2.99 -4.06
CA PRO A 201 -15.64 -3.12 -3.52
C PRO A 201 -16.55 -2.00 -4.05
N SER A 202 -17.84 -2.20 -4.01
CA SER A 202 -18.84 -1.18 -4.37
C SER A 202 -19.35 -0.38 -3.17
N GLU A 203 -19.28 -0.96 -1.96
CA GLU A 203 -19.77 -0.34 -0.73
C GLU A 203 -18.87 -0.72 0.45
N ILE A 204 -18.64 0.25 1.35
CA ILE A 204 -17.85 0.09 2.57
C ILE A 204 -18.64 0.61 3.77
N ARG A 205 -18.69 -0.19 4.84
CA ARG A 205 -19.11 0.21 6.17
C ARG A 205 -17.96 -0.03 7.14
N ALA A 206 -17.52 1.01 7.85
CA ALA A 206 -16.40 0.93 8.77
C ALA A 206 -16.78 1.43 10.17
N PHE A 207 -16.14 0.83 11.16
CA PHE A 207 -16.10 1.25 12.56
C PHE A 207 -14.63 1.47 12.90
N ALA A 208 -14.29 2.61 13.46
CA ALA A 208 -12.93 2.94 13.86
C ALA A 208 -12.92 3.62 15.23
N ASP A 209 -11.98 3.23 16.05
CA ASP A 209 -11.66 3.90 17.30
C ASP A 209 -10.41 4.76 17.11
N PHE A 210 -10.43 5.96 17.68
CA PHE A 210 -9.39 6.97 17.53
C PHE A 210 -8.71 7.19 18.87
N GLY A 211 -7.42 6.82 18.97
CA GLY A 211 -6.70 6.88 20.22
C GLY A 211 -7.28 5.96 21.30
N LYS A 212 -7.69 4.76 20.93
CA LYS A 212 -8.23 3.75 21.84
C LYS A 212 -7.16 3.18 22.75
N TYR A 213 -5.99 2.90 22.19
CA TYR A 213 -4.88 2.27 22.89
C TYR A 213 -3.73 3.25 23.19
N TYR A 214 -3.67 4.37 22.48
CA TYR A 214 -2.57 5.33 22.55
C TYR A 214 -3.07 6.77 22.65
N ASP A 215 -2.24 7.66 23.20
CA ASP A 215 -2.50 9.11 23.13
C ASP A 215 -2.18 9.64 21.72
N ILE A 216 -3.10 9.42 20.80
CA ILE A 216 -3.07 9.87 19.40
C ILE A 216 -4.47 10.35 19.00
N GLU A 217 -4.56 11.05 17.87
CA GLU A 217 -5.85 11.58 17.39
C GLU A 217 -6.44 10.82 16.19
N VAL A 218 -5.67 9.89 15.65
CA VAL A 218 -6.02 9.09 14.48
C VAL A 218 -6.44 7.68 14.87
N GLU A 219 -6.95 6.91 13.92
CA GLU A 219 -7.43 5.55 14.19
C GLU A 219 -6.28 4.58 14.48
N ASP A 220 -6.46 3.78 15.54
CA ASP A 220 -5.56 2.71 15.97
C ASP A 220 -6.24 1.32 15.99
N ASP A 221 -7.57 1.29 15.79
CA ASP A 221 -8.39 0.07 15.72
C ASP A 221 -9.52 0.27 14.71
N VAL A 222 -9.64 -0.63 13.73
CA VAL A 222 -10.62 -0.50 12.63
C VAL A 222 -11.20 -1.86 12.26
N THR A 223 -12.54 -1.91 12.12
CA THR A 223 -13.27 -3.04 11.53
C THR A 223 -14.09 -2.57 10.35
N VAL A 224 -13.90 -3.20 9.20
CA VAL A 224 -14.50 -2.81 7.92
C VAL A 224 -15.30 -3.95 7.33
N TYR A 225 -16.53 -3.66 6.89
CA TYR A 225 -17.34 -4.54 6.06
C TYR A 225 -17.42 -3.99 4.64
N MET A 226 -17.18 -4.84 3.65
CA MET A 226 -17.14 -4.50 2.23
C MET A 226 -18.15 -5.34 1.44
N ARG A 227 -18.80 -4.75 0.44
CA ARG A 227 -19.68 -5.45 -0.51
C ARG A 227 -19.22 -5.25 -1.93
N TYR A 228 -19.47 -6.26 -2.75
CA TYR A 228 -19.21 -6.26 -4.18
C TYR A 228 -20.51 -6.42 -4.97
N PRO A 229 -20.58 -5.92 -6.22
CA PRO A 229 -21.81 -6.01 -7.04
C PRO A 229 -22.27 -7.45 -7.30
N ASN A 230 -21.32 -8.41 -7.32
CA ASN A 230 -21.58 -9.84 -7.54
C ASN A 230 -22.02 -10.60 -6.26
N GLY A 231 -22.26 -9.89 -5.15
CA GLY A 231 -22.68 -10.48 -3.88
C GLY A 231 -21.57 -10.98 -2.97
N VAL A 232 -20.30 -10.88 -3.39
CA VAL A 232 -19.15 -11.15 -2.51
C VAL A 232 -19.14 -10.16 -1.35
N THR A 233 -18.80 -10.66 -0.17
CA THR A 233 -18.64 -9.84 1.04
C THR A 233 -17.22 -9.95 1.59
N GLY A 234 -16.72 -8.86 2.19
CA GLY A 234 -15.42 -8.83 2.83
C GLY A 234 -15.47 -8.25 4.24
N VAL A 235 -14.63 -8.76 5.12
CA VAL A 235 -14.35 -8.19 6.44
C VAL A 235 -12.84 -7.95 6.55
N PHE A 236 -12.46 -6.73 6.89
CA PHE A 236 -11.08 -6.34 7.15
C PHE A 236 -10.96 -5.76 8.55
N ILE A 237 -10.03 -6.27 9.33
CA ILE A 237 -9.77 -5.84 10.70
C ILE A 237 -8.30 -5.44 10.78
N ALA A 238 -8.01 -4.25 11.32
CA ALA A 238 -6.66 -3.76 11.50
C ALA A 238 -6.51 -3.04 12.84
N SER A 239 -5.39 -3.26 13.50
CA SER A 239 -5.07 -2.60 14.76
C SER A 239 -3.57 -2.40 14.92
N THR A 240 -3.17 -1.34 15.63
CA THR A 240 -1.79 -1.16 16.10
C THR A 240 -1.63 -1.48 17.59
N GLY A 241 -2.73 -1.83 18.26
CA GLY A 241 -2.79 -2.04 19.71
C GLY A 241 -2.76 -3.49 20.19
N GLU A 242 -2.63 -4.47 19.29
CA GLU A 242 -2.64 -5.88 19.67
C GLU A 242 -1.22 -6.47 19.70
N SER A 243 -0.90 -7.17 20.80
CA SER A 243 0.34 -7.92 20.96
C SER A 243 0.13 -9.16 21.84
N PRO A 244 0.29 -10.41 21.29
CA PRO A 244 0.57 -10.68 19.88
C PRO A 244 -0.62 -10.32 19.00
N GLY A 245 -0.32 -9.85 17.78
CA GLY A 245 -1.33 -9.59 16.75
C GLY A 245 -1.58 -10.82 15.87
N THR A 246 -2.50 -10.68 14.92
CA THR A 246 -2.88 -11.70 13.95
C THR A 246 -2.68 -11.21 12.53
N SER A 247 -2.07 -12.03 11.67
CA SER A 247 -2.03 -11.82 10.22
C SER A 247 -2.64 -13.05 9.55
N ARG A 248 -3.92 -12.95 9.14
CA ARG A 248 -4.70 -14.06 8.60
C ARG A 248 -5.64 -13.61 7.51
N LEU A 249 -5.46 -14.16 6.31
CA LEU A 249 -6.34 -13.97 5.16
C LEU A 249 -7.04 -15.29 4.82
N GLU A 250 -8.37 -15.27 4.87
CA GLU A 250 -9.22 -16.40 4.48
C GLU A 250 -10.12 -15.99 3.32
N VAL A 251 -10.10 -16.78 2.23
CA VAL A 251 -10.95 -16.58 1.05
C VAL A 251 -11.77 -17.84 0.83
N THR A 252 -13.08 -17.72 0.94
CA THR A 252 -14.04 -18.83 0.73
C THR A 252 -14.73 -18.67 -0.63
N GLY A 253 -14.66 -19.72 -1.41
CA GLY A 253 -15.34 -19.87 -2.71
C GLY A 253 -16.25 -21.08 -2.77
N THR A 254 -16.87 -21.31 -3.93
CA THR A 254 -17.82 -22.44 -4.12
C THR A 254 -17.15 -23.79 -4.26
N MET A 255 -15.87 -23.83 -4.64
CA MET A 255 -15.05 -25.03 -4.76
C MET A 255 -14.11 -25.25 -3.58
N GLY A 256 -14.17 -24.41 -2.54
CA GLY A 256 -13.30 -24.56 -1.38
C GLY A 256 -12.85 -23.24 -0.78
N LYS A 257 -11.70 -23.27 -0.13
CA LYS A 257 -11.17 -22.12 0.63
C LYS A 257 -9.64 -22.06 0.58
N LEU A 258 -9.11 -20.85 0.58
CA LEU A 258 -7.71 -20.55 0.81
C LEU A 258 -7.56 -19.87 2.16
N LEU A 259 -6.58 -20.28 2.94
CA LEU A 259 -6.19 -19.66 4.20
C LEU A 259 -4.69 -19.36 4.17
N TYR A 260 -4.31 -18.08 4.23
CA TYR A 260 -2.92 -17.67 4.39
C TYR A 260 -2.69 -17.18 5.82
N GLU A 261 -1.81 -17.83 6.54
CA GLU A 261 -1.44 -17.53 7.91
C GLU A 261 -0.04 -18.10 8.21
N ASN A 262 0.77 -17.39 8.99
CA ASN A 262 2.10 -17.83 9.44
C ASN A 262 3.05 -18.28 8.32
N GLY A 263 2.98 -17.64 7.13
CA GLY A 263 3.83 -18.01 6.00
C GLY A 263 3.45 -19.32 5.32
N GLU A 264 2.21 -19.78 5.48
CA GLU A 264 1.68 -20.99 4.83
C GLU A 264 0.34 -20.70 4.17
N ILE A 265 0.08 -21.33 3.03
CA ILE A 265 -1.23 -21.32 2.39
C ILE A 265 -1.85 -22.71 2.56
N LYS A 266 -2.95 -22.80 3.31
CA LYS A 266 -3.80 -23.97 3.34
C LYS A 266 -4.86 -23.87 2.24
N TYR A 267 -4.92 -24.88 1.40
CA TYR A 267 -5.92 -25.04 0.36
C TYR A 267 -6.85 -26.18 0.72
N ILE A 268 -8.10 -25.87 1.00
CA ILE A 268 -9.15 -26.83 1.27
C ILE A 268 -10.06 -26.86 0.06
N ARG A 269 -10.05 -27.97 -0.69
CA ARG A 269 -10.77 -28.13 -1.93
C ARG A 269 -11.94 -29.08 -1.80
N ASN A 270 -13.12 -28.67 -2.25
CA ASN A 270 -14.28 -29.53 -2.41
C ASN A 270 -14.10 -30.44 -3.64
N ARG A 271 -14.57 -31.68 -3.53
CA ARG A 271 -14.60 -32.64 -4.63
C ARG A 271 -15.51 -32.18 -5.78
N VAL A 272 -16.62 -31.49 -5.43
CA VAL A 272 -17.57 -30.91 -6.35
C VAL A 272 -17.92 -29.50 -5.90
N ASP A 273 -18.36 -28.67 -6.83
CA ASP A 273 -18.88 -27.33 -6.49
C ASP A 273 -20.07 -27.48 -5.52
N GLU A 274 -20.11 -26.69 -4.45
CA GLU A 274 -21.15 -26.75 -3.43
C GLU A 274 -22.55 -26.52 -4.01
N ARG A 275 -22.66 -25.75 -5.10
CA ARG A 275 -23.95 -25.51 -5.78
C ARG A 275 -24.42 -26.74 -6.53
N GLU A 276 -23.53 -27.53 -7.11
CA GLU A 276 -23.88 -28.82 -7.72
C GLU A 276 -24.24 -29.86 -6.65
N PHE A 277 -23.49 -29.88 -5.54
CA PHE A 277 -23.82 -30.72 -4.38
C PHE A 277 -25.25 -30.39 -3.88
N ASN A 278 -25.60 -29.12 -3.69
CA ASN A 278 -26.90 -28.70 -3.23
C ASN A 278 -28.08 -29.13 -4.15
N LYS A 279 -27.84 -29.25 -5.46
CA LYS A 279 -28.87 -29.70 -6.40
C LYS A 279 -29.20 -31.21 -6.29
N THR A 280 -28.21 -32.00 -5.85
CA THR A 280 -28.33 -33.47 -5.86
C THR A 280 -28.46 -34.05 -4.44
N PHE A 281 -28.13 -33.30 -3.40
CA PHE A 281 -28.20 -33.77 -2.02
C PHE A 281 -29.63 -33.64 -1.48
N THR A 282 -30.25 -34.76 -1.12
CA THR A 282 -31.68 -34.85 -0.72
C THR A 282 -31.88 -35.30 0.73
N SER A 283 -30.79 -35.58 1.47
CA SER A 283 -30.87 -35.95 2.88
C SER A 283 -31.28 -34.81 3.77
N SER A 284 -32.06 -35.09 4.82
CA SER A 284 -32.37 -34.11 5.88
C SER A 284 -31.26 -33.94 6.89
N VAL A 285 -30.22 -34.80 6.87
CA VAL A 285 -29.06 -34.66 7.74
C VAL A 285 -28.09 -33.64 7.11
N ALA A 286 -27.62 -32.70 7.93
CA ALA A 286 -26.67 -31.69 7.46
C ALA A 286 -25.35 -32.36 6.98
N ALA A 287 -24.98 -32.07 5.73
CA ALA A 287 -23.74 -32.51 5.14
C ALA A 287 -23.22 -31.46 4.14
N GLY A 288 -21.97 -31.59 3.77
CA GLY A 288 -21.33 -30.80 2.73
C GLY A 288 -20.55 -31.69 1.75
N PRO A 289 -20.03 -31.12 0.65
CA PRO A 289 -19.16 -31.85 -0.24
C PRO A 289 -17.95 -32.45 0.51
N GLU A 290 -17.55 -33.66 0.09
CA GLU A 290 -16.26 -34.21 0.50
C GLU A 290 -15.15 -33.23 0.10
N ASN A 291 -14.17 -33.05 0.98
CA ASN A 291 -13.05 -32.16 0.72
C ASN A 291 -11.72 -32.76 1.20
N TRP A 292 -10.64 -32.19 0.72
CA TRP A 292 -9.28 -32.48 1.16
C TRP A 292 -8.51 -31.19 1.40
N GLU A 293 -7.52 -31.26 2.29
CA GLU A 293 -6.63 -30.17 2.64
C GLU A 293 -5.22 -30.42 2.08
N SER A 294 -4.60 -29.35 1.56
CA SER A 294 -3.21 -29.32 1.16
C SER A 294 -2.54 -28.09 1.71
N VAL A 295 -1.30 -28.21 2.18
CA VAL A 295 -0.46 -27.08 2.56
C VAL A 295 0.44 -26.75 1.39
N LEU A 296 0.34 -25.51 0.89
CA LEU A 296 1.14 -25.04 -0.23
C LEU A 296 2.27 -24.17 0.29
N LYS A 297 3.45 -24.41 -0.22
CA LYS A 297 4.60 -23.53 -0.03
C LYS A 297 4.71 -22.57 -1.21
N ALA A 298 5.19 -21.38 -0.96
CA ALA A 298 5.58 -20.46 -2.01
C ALA A 298 7.10 -20.53 -2.18
N ASP A 299 7.54 -20.55 -3.43
CA ASP A 299 8.96 -20.59 -3.76
C ASP A 299 9.51 -19.16 -3.85
N GLY A 300 10.65 -18.95 -3.22
CA GLY A 300 11.39 -17.69 -3.29
C GLY A 300 11.43 -16.92 -1.97
N THR A 301 12.27 -15.89 -1.95
CA THR A 301 12.42 -14.98 -0.82
C THR A 301 11.83 -13.63 -1.20
N PRO A 302 11.04 -13.01 -0.35
CA PRO A 302 10.56 -11.64 -0.60
C PRO A 302 11.73 -10.69 -0.73
N MET A 303 11.88 -10.04 -1.88
CA MET A 303 12.91 -9.01 -2.10
C MET A 303 12.35 -7.60 -1.89
N GLN A 304 11.05 -7.51 -1.71
CA GLN A 304 10.32 -6.29 -1.36
C GLN A 304 10.81 -5.03 -2.11
N HIS A 305 11.27 -4.00 -1.38
CA HIS A 305 11.66 -2.70 -1.93
C HIS A 305 12.66 -2.78 -3.09
N LYS A 306 13.70 -3.61 -2.95
CA LYS A 306 14.72 -3.77 -4.01
C LYS A 306 14.13 -4.30 -5.31
N LYS A 307 13.20 -5.25 -5.23
CA LYS A 307 12.57 -5.84 -6.41
C LYS A 307 11.68 -4.84 -7.15
N ILE A 308 10.94 -4.00 -6.42
CA ILE A 308 10.17 -2.91 -7.03
C ILE A 308 11.10 -1.88 -7.67
N THR A 309 12.19 -1.50 -6.99
CA THR A 309 13.15 -0.55 -7.55
C THR A 309 13.86 -1.11 -8.78
N GLN A 310 14.25 -2.39 -8.77
CA GLN A 310 14.83 -3.06 -9.94
C GLN A 310 13.85 -3.09 -11.12
N ASN A 311 12.59 -3.45 -10.88
CA ASN A 311 11.57 -3.45 -11.91
C ASN A 311 11.30 -2.03 -12.46
N PHE A 312 11.31 -1.01 -11.60
CA PHE A 312 11.20 0.39 -12.02
C PHE A 312 12.35 0.80 -12.95
N VAL A 313 13.60 0.43 -12.61
CA VAL A 313 14.78 0.66 -13.44
C VAL A 313 14.68 -0.09 -14.78
N ASN A 314 14.26 -1.34 -14.77
CA ASN A 314 14.06 -2.15 -15.96
C ASN A 314 12.94 -1.56 -16.86
N ALA A 315 11.87 -1.07 -16.28
CA ALA A 315 10.80 -0.38 -17.01
C ALA A 315 11.33 0.88 -17.73
N ILE A 316 12.21 1.66 -17.09
CA ILE A 316 12.85 2.84 -17.71
C ILE A 316 13.78 2.45 -18.88
N LEU A 317 14.59 1.41 -18.68
CA LEU A 317 15.63 1.05 -19.65
C LEU A 317 15.12 0.16 -20.79
N TYR A 318 14.21 -0.74 -20.48
CA TYR A 318 13.83 -1.85 -21.36
C TYR A 318 12.33 -1.91 -21.68
N GLY A 319 11.51 -1.07 -21.03
CA GLY A 319 10.05 -1.10 -21.20
C GLY A 319 9.38 -2.30 -20.54
N GLU A 320 9.98 -2.87 -19.48
CA GLU A 320 9.38 -3.96 -18.71
C GLU A 320 8.08 -3.50 -18.04
N ASP A 321 7.09 -4.38 -17.97
CA ASP A 321 5.84 -4.11 -17.26
C ASP A 321 6.07 -3.89 -15.77
N LEU A 322 5.43 -2.87 -15.20
CA LEU A 322 5.55 -2.57 -13.78
C LEU A 322 4.78 -3.57 -12.92
N ILE A 323 5.43 -4.10 -11.88
CA ILE A 323 4.80 -4.91 -10.83
C ILE A 323 3.76 -4.09 -10.06
N ALA A 324 4.07 -2.83 -9.82
CA ALA A 324 3.22 -1.89 -9.11
C ALA A 324 3.12 -0.55 -9.89
N PRO A 325 2.25 -0.48 -10.93
CA PRO A 325 2.03 0.76 -11.67
C PRO A 325 1.53 1.86 -10.73
N GLY A 326 2.17 3.04 -10.77
CA GLY A 326 1.85 4.15 -9.86
C GLY A 326 0.41 4.64 -10.02
N LEU A 327 -0.16 4.53 -11.23
CA LEU A 327 -1.56 4.88 -11.48
C LEU A 327 -2.55 4.08 -10.65
N GLU A 328 -2.20 2.88 -10.19
CA GLU A 328 -3.06 2.03 -9.36
C GLU A 328 -3.13 2.48 -7.90
N GLY A 329 -2.22 3.37 -7.46
CA GLY A 329 -2.25 3.93 -6.10
C GLY A 329 -3.56 4.61 -5.72
N ILE A 330 -4.35 5.02 -6.70
CA ILE A 330 -5.69 5.57 -6.48
C ILE A 330 -6.68 4.55 -5.91
N ASN A 331 -6.52 3.26 -6.22
CA ASN A 331 -7.45 2.21 -5.80
C ASN A 331 -7.37 1.99 -4.27
N GLU A 332 -6.16 1.82 -3.75
CA GLU A 332 -5.91 1.75 -2.31
C GLU A 332 -6.42 3.02 -1.61
N MET A 333 -6.10 4.20 -2.16
CA MET A 333 -6.51 5.48 -1.60
C MET A 333 -8.04 5.65 -1.56
N MET A 334 -8.77 5.19 -2.58
CA MET A 334 -10.23 5.19 -2.59
C MET A 334 -10.83 4.31 -1.48
N ILE A 335 -10.25 3.13 -1.23
CA ILE A 335 -10.67 2.24 -0.15
C ILE A 335 -10.38 2.90 1.21
N SER A 336 -9.16 3.39 1.42
CA SER A 336 -8.73 4.09 2.63
C SER A 336 -9.63 5.28 2.95
N ASN A 337 -9.88 6.14 1.97
CA ASN A 337 -10.74 7.31 2.15
C ASN A 337 -12.21 6.93 2.40
N ALA A 338 -12.72 5.87 1.77
CA ALA A 338 -14.08 5.36 2.04
C ALA A 338 -14.21 4.80 3.47
N ILE A 339 -13.17 4.15 3.98
CA ILE A 339 -13.11 3.66 5.37
C ILE A 339 -13.22 4.85 6.33
N HIS A 340 -12.36 5.86 6.20
CA HIS A 340 -12.41 7.06 7.03
C HIS A 340 -13.76 7.77 6.93
N MET A 341 -14.26 7.98 5.70
CA MET A 341 -15.54 8.65 5.49
C MET A 341 -16.71 7.90 6.16
N SER A 342 -16.71 6.57 6.07
CA SER A 342 -17.72 5.72 6.72
C SER A 342 -17.62 5.78 8.25
N ALA A 343 -16.41 5.70 8.80
CA ALA A 343 -16.19 5.79 10.24
C ALA A 343 -16.59 7.16 10.82
N TRP A 344 -16.30 8.26 10.10
CA TRP A 344 -16.65 9.62 10.55
C TRP A 344 -18.14 9.94 10.43
N SER A 345 -18.81 9.44 9.38
CA SER A 345 -20.25 9.72 9.16
C SER A 345 -21.17 8.75 9.88
N GLY A 346 -20.67 7.56 10.24
CA GLY A 346 -21.51 6.47 10.70
C GLY A 346 -22.42 5.87 9.60
N GLU A 347 -22.07 6.02 8.32
CA GLU A 347 -22.88 5.58 7.16
C GLU A 347 -22.15 4.60 6.27
N THR A 348 -22.88 3.85 5.45
CA THR A 348 -22.30 3.07 4.36
C THR A 348 -21.92 4.00 3.20
N VAL A 349 -20.68 3.89 2.74
CA VAL A 349 -20.13 4.70 1.65
C VAL A 349 -20.04 3.86 0.38
N LYS A 350 -20.53 4.42 -0.73
CA LYS A 350 -20.41 3.83 -2.08
C LYS A 350 -19.11 4.27 -2.74
N LEU A 351 -18.51 3.37 -3.52
CA LEU A 351 -17.35 3.70 -4.35
C LEU A 351 -17.76 3.83 -5.83
N PRO A 352 -17.16 4.78 -6.59
CA PRO A 352 -16.16 5.75 -6.11
C PRO A 352 -16.77 6.78 -5.16
N ILE A 353 -15.97 7.29 -4.23
CA ILE A 353 -16.41 8.28 -3.25
C ILE A 353 -16.58 9.67 -3.87
N ASP A 354 -17.33 10.54 -3.20
CA ASP A 354 -17.31 11.97 -3.44
C ASP A 354 -16.02 12.58 -2.83
N ASN A 355 -15.05 12.86 -3.70
CA ASN A 355 -13.73 13.36 -3.31
C ASN A 355 -13.79 14.75 -2.65
N GLU A 356 -14.73 15.61 -3.04
CA GLU A 356 -14.89 16.93 -2.44
C GLU A 356 -15.50 16.84 -1.03
N LYS A 357 -16.48 15.94 -0.87
CA LYS A 357 -17.07 15.67 0.45
C LYS A 357 -16.02 15.10 1.39
N PHE A 358 -15.23 14.12 0.94
CA PHE A 358 -14.12 13.58 1.74
C PHE A 358 -13.13 14.66 2.14
N TYR A 359 -12.69 15.48 1.19
CA TYR A 359 -11.71 16.53 1.44
C TYR A 359 -12.21 17.56 2.49
N LYS A 360 -13.49 17.94 2.44
CA LYS A 360 -14.10 18.81 3.45
C LYS A 360 -14.11 18.17 4.84
N MET A 361 -14.42 16.87 4.92
CA MET A 361 -14.39 16.13 6.21
C MET A 361 -12.95 16.05 6.76
N LEU A 362 -11.96 15.79 5.91
CA LEU A 362 -10.55 15.76 6.28
C LEU A 362 -10.07 17.13 6.76
N CYS A 363 -10.41 18.22 6.06
CA CYS A 363 -10.08 19.61 6.48
C CYS A 363 -10.61 19.91 7.88
N ASN A 364 -11.83 19.49 8.18
CA ASN A 364 -12.39 19.65 9.54
C ASN A 364 -11.57 18.89 10.59
N LYS A 365 -11.07 17.69 10.28
CA LYS A 365 -10.17 16.94 11.17
C LYS A 365 -8.82 17.65 11.35
N ILE A 366 -8.27 18.20 10.26
CA ILE A 366 -7.00 18.95 10.27
C ILE A 366 -7.10 20.22 11.12
N GLU A 367 -8.21 20.96 11.02
CA GLU A 367 -8.46 22.17 11.82
C GLU A 367 -8.50 21.90 13.32
N HIS A 368 -8.91 20.70 13.72
CA HIS A 368 -8.98 20.26 15.11
C HIS A 368 -7.80 19.34 15.52
N SER A 369 -6.77 19.25 14.68
CA SER A 369 -5.58 18.43 14.97
C SER A 369 -4.79 18.99 16.14
N ARG A 370 -4.37 18.12 17.06
CA ARG A 370 -3.61 18.49 18.28
C ARG A 370 -2.14 18.74 18.01
N LYS A 371 -1.61 18.15 16.93
CA LYS A 371 -0.20 18.30 16.49
C LYS A 371 -0.09 19.32 15.36
N VAL A 372 1.02 20.02 15.34
CA VAL A 372 1.29 21.11 14.38
C VAL A 372 1.82 20.58 13.05
#